data_96fb417e77f649ea9ac2ef31a52bdb1d
#
_entry.id   96fb417e77f649ea9ac2ef31a52bdb1d
#
_cell.length_a   1.000
_cell.length_b   1.000
_cell.length_c   1.000
_cell.angle_alpha   90.00
_cell.angle_beta   90.00
_cell.angle_gamma   90.00
#
_symmetry.space_group_name_H-M   'P 1'
#
loop_
_entity.id
_entity.type
_entity.pdbx_description
1 polymer ?
#
loop_
_entity_poly.entity_id
_entity_poly.type
_entity_poly.pdbx_seq_one_letter_code
_entity_poly.pdbx_strand_id
1 'polypeptide(L)'
;MEKICFTIEEMIDSIKKISVQLVDSNYDPEVIISVNRGGCIPGIYLSHYLNKLHEVINIELRDSNLKPDLISIKEKIKQYNSVLIIDDINDSGNTIRIIKDISKHLTTKIHFAVLINKSESKSKVEYYGKTVNTKLHDYWYVFPWENWWKIDEK
;
A
#
# COMPACT_ATOMS: atom_id res chain seq x y z
N MET A 1 4.23 2.25 -23.00
CA MET A 1 4.26 1.39 -21.79
C MET A 1 3.18 0.33 -21.93
N GLU A 2 3.54 -0.92 -21.91
CA GLU A 2 2.59 -2.03 -22.00
C GLU A 2 1.77 -2.13 -20.72
N LYS A 3 0.46 -2.45 -20.86
CA LYS A 3 -0.45 -2.61 -19.72
C LYS A 3 -0.56 -4.07 -19.34
N ILE A 4 -0.45 -4.35 -18.04
CA ILE A 4 -0.69 -5.68 -17.47
C ILE A 4 -1.81 -5.59 -16.46
N CYS A 5 -2.82 -6.44 -16.58
CA CYS A 5 -3.87 -6.57 -15.58
C CYS A 5 -3.34 -7.36 -14.38
N PHE A 6 -3.47 -6.76 -13.20
CA PHE A 6 -3.26 -7.45 -11.93
C PHE A 6 -4.61 -8.02 -11.49
N THR A 7 -4.67 -9.32 -11.24
CA THR A 7 -5.95 -9.98 -10.96
C THR A 7 -6.31 -9.98 -9.48
N ILE A 8 -7.58 -10.30 -9.17
CA ILE A 8 -8.03 -10.49 -7.78
C ILE A 8 -7.32 -11.68 -7.14
N GLU A 9 -7.08 -12.75 -7.90
CA GLU A 9 -6.33 -13.93 -7.46
C GLU A 9 -4.90 -13.56 -7.08
N GLU A 10 -4.21 -12.75 -7.91
CA GLU A 10 -2.88 -12.23 -7.59
C GLU A 10 -2.89 -11.35 -6.33
N MET A 11 -3.95 -10.57 -6.11
CA MET A 11 -4.12 -9.79 -4.88
C MET A 11 -4.25 -10.71 -3.66
N ILE A 12 -5.11 -11.71 -3.73
CA ILE A 12 -5.32 -12.69 -2.65
C ILE A 12 -4.01 -13.39 -2.31
N ASP A 13 -3.26 -13.84 -3.30
CA ASP A 13 -1.95 -14.47 -3.10
C ASP A 13 -0.93 -13.50 -2.49
N SER A 14 -0.96 -12.24 -2.90
CA SER A 14 -0.12 -11.19 -2.30
C SER A 14 -0.47 -10.94 -0.84
N ILE A 15 -1.76 -10.89 -0.48
CA ILE A 15 -2.22 -10.75 0.90
C ILE A 15 -1.72 -11.90 1.77
N LYS A 16 -1.82 -13.14 1.29
CA LYS A 16 -1.31 -14.33 2.00
C LYS A 16 0.20 -14.24 2.22
N LYS A 17 0.98 -13.85 1.19
CA LYS A 17 2.43 -13.69 1.30
C LYS A 17 2.81 -12.59 2.30
N ILE A 18 2.11 -11.44 2.28
CA ILE A 18 2.31 -10.36 3.24
C ILE A 18 2.04 -10.86 4.67
N SER A 19 0.96 -11.62 4.85
CA SER A 19 0.59 -12.17 6.17
C SER A 19 1.64 -13.14 6.73
N VAL A 20 2.24 -13.98 5.87
CA VAL A 20 3.35 -14.86 6.27
C VAL A 20 4.57 -14.02 6.69
N GLN A 21 4.93 -13.00 5.92
CA GLN A 21 6.04 -12.10 6.24
C GLN A 21 5.83 -11.36 7.57
N LEU A 22 4.59 -10.95 7.89
CA LEU A 22 4.25 -10.35 9.17
C LEU A 22 4.50 -11.31 10.33
N VAL A 23 4.06 -12.56 10.20
CA VAL A 23 4.30 -13.62 11.20
C VAL A 23 5.80 -13.88 11.36
N ASP A 24 6.52 -14.07 10.27
CA ASP A 24 7.96 -14.38 10.27
C ASP A 24 8.79 -13.26 10.91
N SER A 25 8.37 -12.00 10.74
CA SER A 25 9.02 -10.83 11.34
C SER A 25 8.55 -10.53 12.76
N ASN A 26 7.59 -11.30 13.28
CA ASN A 26 6.94 -11.08 14.58
C ASN A 26 6.39 -9.65 14.71
N TYR A 27 5.78 -9.13 13.63
CA TYR A 27 5.13 -7.84 13.63
C TYR A 27 3.62 -7.98 13.62
N ASP A 28 3.00 -7.55 14.71
CA ASP A 28 1.55 -7.58 14.92
C ASP A 28 1.00 -6.14 15.03
N PRO A 29 0.52 -5.52 13.93
CA PRO A 29 -0.01 -4.16 13.96
C PRO A 29 -1.34 -4.09 14.70
N GLU A 30 -1.58 -2.97 15.41
CA GLU A 30 -2.88 -2.67 16.01
C GLU A 30 -3.92 -2.31 14.93
N VAL A 31 -3.47 -1.67 13.85
CA VAL A 31 -4.32 -1.15 12.78
C VAL A 31 -3.66 -1.30 11.42
N ILE A 32 -4.48 -1.58 10.42
CA ILE A 32 -4.12 -1.47 9.00
C ILE A 32 -4.58 -0.11 8.50
N ILE A 33 -3.67 0.72 8.01
CA ILE A 33 -4.01 2.01 7.40
C ILE A 33 -3.78 1.94 5.90
N SER A 34 -4.85 2.05 5.13
CA SER A 34 -4.79 2.07 3.68
C SER A 34 -4.49 3.45 3.13
N VAL A 35 -3.63 3.51 2.12
CA VAL A 35 -3.47 4.71 1.31
C VAL A 35 -4.59 4.75 0.27
N ASN A 36 -5.44 5.77 0.33
CA ASN A 36 -6.52 5.94 -0.63
C ASN A 36 -5.93 6.40 -1.99
N ARG A 37 -6.39 5.86 -3.10
CA ARG A 37 -7.47 4.88 -3.33
C ARG A 37 -6.94 3.46 -3.46
N GLY A 38 -5.75 3.28 -4.04
CA GLY A 38 -5.19 1.98 -4.44
C GLY A 38 -5.06 0.97 -3.31
N GLY A 39 -4.62 1.44 -2.14
CA GLY A 39 -4.45 0.60 -0.96
C GLY A 39 -5.74 0.19 -0.26
N CYS A 40 -6.91 0.80 -0.59
CA CYS A 40 -8.16 0.54 0.15
C CYS A 40 -8.65 -0.90 -0.01
N ILE A 41 -8.66 -1.43 -1.22
CA ILE A 41 -9.13 -2.80 -1.46
C ILE A 41 -8.22 -3.83 -0.79
N PRO A 42 -6.90 -3.84 -1.05
CA PRO A 42 -6.02 -4.77 -0.35
C PRO A 42 -6.01 -4.56 1.17
N GLY A 43 -6.17 -3.33 1.65
CA GLY A 43 -6.25 -3.04 3.09
C GLY A 43 -7.47 -3.64 3.75
N ILE A 44 -8.64 -3.57 3.13
CA ILE A 44 -9.86 -4.23 3.61
C ILE A 44 -9.65 -5.75 3.68
N TYR A 45 -9.14 -6.37 2.61
CA TYR A 45 -8.87 -7.80 2.59
C TYR A 45 -7.89 -8.22 3.69
N LEU A 46 -6.78 -7.49 3.83
CA LEU A 46 -5.77 -7.79 4.85
C LEU A 46 -6.31 -7.59 6.27
N SER A 47 -7.10 -6.54 6.52
CA SER A 47 -7.69 -6.27 7.83
C SER A 47 -8.65 -7.37 8.27
N HIS A 48 -9.48 -7.87 7.34
CA HIS A 48 -10.34 -9.02 7.61
C HIS A 48 -9.54 -10.30 7.87
N TYR A 49 -8.54 -10.56 7.03
CA TYR A 49 -7.69 -11.76 7.16
C TYR A 49 -6.95 -11.81 8.50
N LEU A 50 -6.46 -10.67 8.98
CA LEU A 50 -5.71 -10.54 10.23
C LEU A 50 -6.60 -10.21 11.44
N ASN A 51 -7.89 -9.97 11.24
CA ASN A 51 -8.83 -9.47 12.26
C ASN A 51 -8.31 -8.20 12.96
N LYS A 52 -7.92 -7.19 12.16
CA LYS A 52 -7.40 -5.90 12.63
C LYS A 52 -8.32 -4.75 12.29
N LEU A 53 -8.22 -3.66 13.05
CA LEU A 53 -8.86 -2.40 12.71
C LEU A 53 -8.39 -1.91 11.33
N HIS A 54 -9.26 -1.20 10.61
CA HIS A 54 -8.95 -0.62 9.31
C HIS A 54 -9.25 0.88 9.30
N GLU A 55 -8.28 1.65 8.86
CA GLU A 55 -8.34 3.10 8.68
C GLU A 55 -7.88 3.47 7.26
N VAL A 56 -8.19 4.69 6.85
CA VAL A 56 -7.80 5.22 5.53
C VAL A 56 -7.14 6.58 5.68
N ILE A 57 -6.08 6.82 4.90
CA ILE A 57 -5.45 8.12 4.74
C ILE A 57 -5.45 8.55 3.28
N ASN A 58 -5.60 9.85 3.03
CA ASN A 58 -5.61 10.44 1.70
C ASN A 58 -4.26 11.13 1.41
N ILE A 59 -3.45 10.51 0.56
CA ILE A 59 -2.24 11.13 0.00
C ILE A 59 -2.34 11.05 -1.51
N GLU A 60 -3.06 11.96 -2.11
CA GLU A 60 -3.19 12.03 -3.56
C GLU A 60 -2.13 12.98 -4.11
N LEU A 61 -1.11 12.43 -4.79
CA LEU A 61 0.02 13.18 -5.32
C LEU A 61 -0.11 13.49 -6.83
N ARG A 62 -1.01 12.81 -7.54
CA ARG A 62 -1.01 12.82 -9.01
C ARG A 62 -2.12 13.63 -9.64
N ASP A 63 -3.33 13.61 -9.13
CA ASP A 63 -4.52 14.10 -9.86
C ASP A 63 -5.35 15.15 -9.11
N SER A 64 -4.94 15.58 -7.92
CA SER A 64 -5.68 16.58 -7.16
C SER A 64 -4.95 17.92 -7.10
N ASN A 65 -5.69 19.00 -7.31
CA ASN A 65 -5.24 20.36 -6.98
C ASN A 65 -5.20 20.60 -5.46
N LEU A 66 -5.58 19.60 -4.66
CA LEU A 66 -5.62 19.65 -3.21
C LEU A 66 -4.32 19.07 -2.65
N LYS A 67 -3.67 19.82 -1.78
CA LYS A 67 -2.51 19.32 -1.03
C LYS A 67 -3.02 18.33 0.03
N PRO A 68 -2.29 17.19 0.26
CA PRO A 68 -2.67 16.26 1.32
C PRO A 68 -2.59 16.94 2.69
N ASP A 69 -3.57 16.64 3.55
CA ASP A 69 -3.57 17.11 4.94
C ASP A 69 -2.61 16.24 5.78
N LEU A 70 -1.34 16.62 5.74
CA LEU A 70 -0.27 15.90 6.42
C LEU A 70 -0.42 15.93 7.96
N ILE A 71 -1.09 16.96 8.50
CA ILE A 71 -1.35 17.07 9.95
C ILE A 71 -2.37 16.00 10.35
N SER A 72 -3.48 15.90 9.64
CA SER A 72 -4.51 14.89 9.91
C SER A 72 -3.96 13.47 9.77
N ILE A 73 -3.14 13.21 8.75
CA ILE A 73 -2.50 11.90 8.56
C ILE A 73 -1.60 11.56 9.76
N LYS A 74 -0.76 12.49 10.20
CA LYS A 74 0.12 12.31 11.33
C LYS A 74 -0.65 12.05 12.63
N GLU A 75 -1.71 12.82 12.89
CA GLU A 75 -2.54 12.64 14.08
C GLU A 75 -3.30 11.30 14.08
N LYS A 76 -3.72 10.81 12.91
CA LYS A 76 -4.29 9.48 12.78
C LYS A 76 -3.28 8.38 13.14
N ILE A 77 -2.09 8.43 12.58
CA ILE A 77 -1.02 7.46 12.86
C ILE A 77 -0.64 7.44 14.34
N LYS A 78 -0.55 8.61 14.95
CA LYS A 78 -0.16 8.80 16.36
C LYS A 78 -1.11 8.15 17.36
N GLN A 79 -2.33 7.81 16.96
CA GLN A 79 -3.33 7.18 17.84
C GLN A 79 -2.98 5.74 18.21
N TYR A 80 -2.02 5.13 17.50
CA TYR A 80 -1.67 3.71 17.63
C TYR A 80 -0.21 3.52 17.99
N ASN A 81 0.10 2.43 18.69
CA ASN A 81 1.49 2.06 19.00
C ASN A 81 2.17 1.35 17.83
N SER A 82 1.40 0.61 17.03
CA SER A 82 1.91 -0.11 15.85
C SER A 82 0.92 -0.03 14.69
N VAL A 83 1.44 0.32 13.52
CA VAL A 83 0.65 0.58 12.31
C VAL A 83 1.27 -0.14 11.12
N LEU A 84 0.46 -0.86 10.36
CA LEU A 84 0.82 -1.31 9.02
C LEU A 84 0.14 -0.44 7.99
N ILE A 85 0.93 0.31 7.21
CA ILE A 85 0.42 1.11 6.09
C ILE A 85 0.47 0.26 4.83
N ILE A 86 -0.65 0.18 4.11
CA ILE A 86 -0.76 -0.61 2.87
C ILE A 86 -1.14 0.26 1.68
N ASP A 87 -0.46 0.00 0.55
CA ASP A 87 -0.80 0.57 -0.76
C ASP A 87 -0.81 -0.56 -1.81
N ASP A 88 -1.27 -0.27 -3.01
CA ASP A 88 -1.26 -1.24 -4.11
C ASP A 88 0.15 -1.40 -4.71
N ILE A 89 0.87 -0.30 -4.93
CA ILE A 89 2.18 -0.33 -5.56
C ILE A 89 3.16 0.69 -4.96
N ASN A 90 4.37 0.23 -4.68
CA ASN A 90 5.51 1.10 -4.40
C ASN A 90 6.23 1.41 -5.71
N ASP A 91 5.80 2.46 -6.39
CA ASP A 91 6.35 2.90 -7.69
C ASP A 91 7.60 3.76 -7.49
N SER A 92 7.45 5.08 -7.36
CA SER A 92 8.56 6.02 -7.13
C SER A 92 9.06 6.04 -5.67
N GLY A 93 8.23 5.59 -4.73
CA GLY A 93 8.47 5.67 -3.29
C GLY A 93 8.07 6.99 -2.64
N ASN A 94 7.50 7.93 -3.38
CA ASN A 94 7.18 9.27 -2.85
C ASN A 94 6.14 9.23 -1.74
N THR A 95 5.07 8.45 -1.87
CA THR A 95 4.03 8.30 -0.86
C THR A 95 4.62 7.81 0.46
N ILE A 96 5.40 6.74 0.40
CA ILE A 96 6.07 6.15 1.56
C ILE A 96 7.04 7.14 2.20
N ARG A 97 7.83 7.86 1.39
CA ARG A 97 8.75 8.88 1.87
C ARG A 97 8.03 9.97 2.66
N ILE A 98 6.93 10.50 2.13
CA ILE A 98 6.14 11.54 2.80
C ILE A 98 5.63 11.03 4.15
N ILE A 99 5.08 9.82 4.21
CA ILE A 99 4.59 9.25 5.47
C ILE A 99 5.74 9.06 6.47
N LYS A 100 6.89 8.55 6.04
CA LYS A 100 8.09 8.42 6.88
C LYS A 100 8.55 9.77 7.41
N ASP A 101 8.57 10.81 6.57
CA ASP A 101 9.02 12.15 6.96
C ASP A 101 8.12 12.79 8.02
N ILE A 102 6.80 12.71 7.85
CA ILE A 102 5.86 13.29 8.84
C ILE A 102 5.81 12.49 10.15
N SER A 103 6.18 11.22 10.11
CA SER A 103 6.09 10.30 11.25
C SER A 103 7.43 10.10 11.99
N LYS A 104 8.53 10.66 11.51
CA LYS A 104 9.90 10.37 12.04
C LYS A 104 10.09 10.65 13.52
N HIS A 105 9.26 11.50 14.13
CA HIS A 105 9.34 11.85 15.57
C HIS A 105 8.22 11.19 16.39
N LEU A 106 7.39 10.34 15.77
CA LEU A 106 6.40 9.56 16.50
C LEU A 106 7.05 8.35 17.18
N THR A 107 6.47 7.96 18.30
CA THR A 107 6.83 6.70 18.99
C THR A 107 6.14 5.48 18.35
N THR A 108 5.17 5.71 17.49
CA THR A 108 4.45 4.68 16.75
C THR A 108 5.41 3.87 15.89
N LYS A 109 5.37 2.55 16.02
CA LYS A 109 6.09 1.64 15.11
C LYS A 109 5.31 1.51 13.81
N ILE A 110 5.95 1.87 12.69
CA ILE A 110 5.30 1.90 11.37
C ILE A 110 6.05 0.99 10.42
N HIS A 111 5.32 0.04 9.81
CA HIS A 111 5.80 -0.75 8.70
C HIS A 111 4.90 -0.52 7.48
N PHE A 112 5.43 -0.84 6.30
CA PHE A 112 4.77 -0.64 5.02
C PHE A 112 4.60 -1.96 4.29
N ALA A 113 3.44 -2.14 3.66
CA ALA A 113 3.10 -3.26 2.80
C ALA A 113 2.60 -2.78 1.44
N VAL A 114 2.91 -3.51 0.39
CA VAL A 114 2.40 -3.25 -0.97
C VAL A 114 2.15 -4.56 -1.70
N LEU A 115 1.21 -4.58 -2.64
CA LEU A 115 1.02 -5.74 -3.51
C LEU A 115 2.20 -5.88 -4.48
N ILE A 116 2.63 -4.75 -5.06
CA ILE A 116 3.77 -4.71 -5.99
C ILE A 116 4.84 -3.75 -5.48
N ASN A 117 6.06 -4.26 -5.35
CA ASN A 117 7.23 -3.45 -5.01
C ASN A 117 8.14 -3.33 -6.23
N LYS A 118 8.33 -2.12 -6.76
CA LYS A 118 9.34 -1.87 -7.80
C LYS A 118 10.73 -1.81 -7.17
N SER A 119 11.67 -2.58 -7.69
CA SER A 119 13.04 -2.65 -7.15
C SER A 119 13.79 -1.31 -7.24
N GLU A 120 13.40 -0.45 -8.16
CA GLU A 120 13.96 0.88 -8.39
C GLU A 120 13.33 1.96 -7.51
N SER A 121 12.31 1.64 -6.72
CA SER A 121 11.69 2.59 -5.81
C SER A 121 12.70 3.17 -4.83
N LYS A 122 12.62 4.48 -4.59
CA LYS A 122 13.50 5.20 -3.66
C LYS A 122 13.18 4.94 -2.18
N SER A 123 12.03 4.34 -1.91
CA SER A 123 11.61 4.00 -0.55
C SER A 123 11.44 2.50 -0.40
N LYS A 124 12.03 1.95 0.67
CA LYS A 124 11.89 0.53 1.02
C LYS A 124 10.58 0.28 1.76
N VAL A 125 10.00 -0.87 1.49
CA VAL A 125 8.86 -1.45 2.23
C VAL A 125 9.31 -2.72 2.93
N GLU A 126 8.66 -3.06 4.04
CA GLU A 126 8.96 -4.25 4.82
C GLU A 126 8.31 -5.50 4.22
N TYR A 127 7.10 -5.35 3.66
CA TYR A 127 6.28 -6.48 3.20
C TYR A 127 5.75 -6.25 1.79
N TYR A 128 5.74 -7.28 0.97
CA TYR A 128 5.25 -7.17 -0.41
C TYR A 128 4.78 -8.52 -0.98
N GLY A 129 3.82 -8.44 -1.89
CA GLY A 129 3.33 -9.59 -2.63
C GLY A 129 4.32 -10.08 -3.67
N LYS A 130 4.78 -9.17 -4.53
CA LYS A 130 5.85 -9.44 -5.52
C LYS A 130 6.75 -8.24 -5.74
N THR A 131 8.00 -8.51 -6.14
CA THR A 131 8.94 -7.50 -6.63
C THR A 131 9.01 -7.54 -8.14
N VAL A 132 9.07 -6.36 -8.76
CA VAL A 132 9.23 -6.20 -10.20
C VAL A 132 10.42 -5.29 -10.50
N ASN A 133 11.14 -5.61 -11.57
CA ASN A 133 12.27 -4.81 -12.04
C ASN A 133 11.89 -4.10 -13.33
N THR A 134 11.69 -2.79 -13.27
CA THR A 134 11.24 -1.98 -14.40
C THR A 134 12.32 -1.77 -15.46
N LYS A 135 13.60 -2.01 -15.14
CA LYS A 135 14.68 -1.98 -16.13
C LYS A 135 14.59 -3.15 -17.11
N LEU A 136 13.98 -4.26 -16.69
CA LEU A 136 13.77 -5.43 -17.55
C LEU A 136 12.44 -5.33 -18.28
N HIS A 137 11.38 -4.86 -17.61
CA HIS A 137 10.04 -4.75 -18.15
C HIS A 137 9.32 -3.56 -17.49
N ASP A 138 9.12 -2.49 -18.25
CA ASP A 138 8.38 -1.32 -17.78
C ASP A 138 6.90 -1.46 -18.14
N TYR A 139 6.14 -2.06 -17.21
CA TYR A 139 4.71 -2.27 -17.35
C TYR A 139 3.91 -1.26 -16.54
N TRP A 140 2.74 -0.88 -17.09
CA TRP A 140 1.69 -0.21 -16.35
C TRP A 140 0.73 -1.24 -15.78
N TYR A 141 0.73 -1.41 -14.46
CA TYR A 141 -0.19 -2.32 -13.80
C TYR A 141 -1.58 -1.68 -13.69
N VAL A 142 -2.60 -2.41 -14.17
CA VAL A 142 -4.01 -2.04 -14.05
C VAL A 142 -4.62 -2.96 -13.00
N PHE A 143 -5.05 -2.38 -11.89
CA PHE A 143 -5.63 -3.15 -10.80
C PHE A 143 -7.13 -3.42 -11.04
N PRO A 144 -7.71 -4.49 -10.47
CA PRO A 144 -9.08 -4.91 -10.75
C PRO A 144 -10.15 -3.92 -10.28
N TRP A 145 -9.83 -2.99 -9.42
CA TRP A 145 -10.71 -1.87 -9.02
C TRP A 145 -10.60 -0.65 -9.93
N GLU A 146 -9.66 -0.65 -10.87
CA GLU A 146 -9.49 0.41 -11.87
C GLU A 146 -10.18 0.02 -13.17
N ASN A 147 -10.98 0.91 -13.75
CA ASN A 147 -11.62 0.72 -15.05
C ASN A 147 -12.43 -0.59 -15.19
N TRP A 148 -12.92 -1.16 -14.09
CA TRP A 148 -13.67 -2.43 -14.07
C TRP A 148 -14.90 -2.41 -15.00
N TRP A 149 -15.51 -1.24 -15.24
CA TRP A 149 -16.63 -1.02 -16.14
C TRP A 149 -16.27 -1.08 -17.63
N LYS A 150 -14.99 -1.16 -17.99
CA LYS A 150 -14.50 -1.29 -19.37
C LYS A 150 -14.22 -2.73 -19.78
N ILE A 151 -14.47 -3.70 -18.90
CA ILE A 151 -14.18 -5.13 -19.16
C ILE A 151 -15.09 -5.70 -20.23
N ASP A 152 -16.29 -5.13 -20.42
CA ASP A 152 -17.30 -5.57 -21.38
C ASP A 152 -17.13 -4.96 -22.80
N GLU A 153 -16.09 -4.17 -23.04
CA GLU A 153 -15.82 -3.53 -24.35
C GLU A 153 -14.82 -4.32 -25.22
N LYS A 154 -14.79 -5.65 -25.09
CA LYS A 154 -13.98 -6.54 -25.94
C LYS A 154 -14.84 -7.31 -26.94
#